data_10992fcd2d18f6ccda111836e4c4ad27
#
_entry.id   10992fcd2d18f6ccda111836e4c4ad27
#
_cell.length_a   1.000
_cell.length_b   1.000
_cell.length_c   1.000
_cell.angle_alpha   90.00
_cell.angle_beta   90.00
_cell.angle_gamma   90.00
#
_symmetry.space_group_name_H-M   'P 1'
#
loop_
_entity.id
_entity.type
_entity.pdbx_description
1 polymer ?
#
loop_
_entity_poly.entity_id
_entity_poly.type
_entity_poly.pdbx_seq_one_letter_code
_entity_poly.pdbx_strand_id
1 'polypeptide(L)'
;MTTSPALQIGDLIELDVTGIAHGGVCVARHEGRVVFVSDTIPGERVRARVTEARKKSFARAATIEVITASEDRRPHFWAEATIERDPEDRAGGAEFGHIALKRQRSLKAEVLEDSLRRFGGLDDADLARLVGGKLRVESAPGDDQANGLG
;
A
#
# COMPACT_ATOMS: atom_id res chain seq x y z
N MET A 1 21.54 8.73 -25.90
CA MET A 1 20.66 7.93 -25.04
C MET A 1 20.80 8.40 -23.59
N THR A 2 19.79 9.08 -23.12
CA THR A 2 19.80 9.57 -21.74
C THR A 2 19.37 8.43 -20.81
N THR A 3 20.28 7.93 -20.03
CA THR A 3 19.95 7.08 -18.91
C THR A 3 19.31 7.96 -17.83
N SER A 4 18.13 7.59 -17.39
CA SER A 4 17.49 8.24 -16.23
C SER A 4 18.44 8.22 -15.05
N PRO A 5 18.61 9.33 -14.34
CA PRO A 5 19.44 9.33 -13.15
C PRO A 5 18.91 8.34 -12.12
N ALA A 6 19.81 7.68 -11.41
CA ALA A 6 19.44 6.77 -10.34
C ALA A 6 18.68 7.54 -9.26
N LEU A 7 17.60 6.91 -8.72
CA LEU A 7 16.87 7.49 -7.60
C LEU A 7 17.77 7.63 -6.38
N GLN A 8 17.66 8.77 -5.72
CA GLN A 8 18.40 9.07 -4.50
C GLN A 8 17.43 9.34 -3.35
N ILE A 9 17.86 9.06 -2.15
CA ILE A 9 17.11 9.38 -0.94
C ILE A 9 16.83 10.88 -0.92
N GLY A 10 15.56 11.26 -0.68
CA GLY A 10 15.11 12.65 -0.69
C GLY A 10 14.50 13.10 -2.00
N ASP A 11 14.67 12.36 -3.08
CA ASP A 11 14.03 12.69 -4.37
C ASP A 11 12.50 12.68 -4.25
N LEU A 12 11.87 13.66 -4.90
CA LEU A 12 10.41 13.71 -5.03
C LEU A 12 10.03 13.18 -6.40
N ILE A 13 9.17 12.17 -6.42
CA ILE A 13 8.72 11.53 -7.66
C ILE A 13 7.19 11.39 -7.67
N GLU A 14 6.60 11.43 -8.85
CA GLU A 14 5.18 11.16 -9.03
C GLU A 14 4.99 9.70 -9.42
N LEU A 15 4.01 9.04 -8.79
CA LEU A 15 3.77 7.62 -8.95
C LEU A 15 2.29 7.32 -9.17
N ASP A 16 2.02 6.40 -10.08
CA ASP A 16 0.71 5.75 -10.20
C ASP A 16 0.77 4.44 -9.43
N VAL A 17 -0.04 4.35 -8.40
CA VAL A 17 -0.05 3.21 -7.48
C VAL A 17 -0.93 2.10 -8.05
N THR A 18 -0.37 0.92 -8.25
CA THR A 18 -1.03 -0.15 -9.00
C THR A 18 -1.47 -1.34 -8.15
N GLY A 19 -0.90 -1.52 -6.98
CA GLY A 19 -1.23 -2.68 -6.15
C GLY A 19 -0.76 -2.54 -4.72
N ILE A 20 -0.91 -3.61 -3.96
CA ILE A 20 -0.53 -3.68 -2.56
C ILE A 20 0.41 -4.88 -2.33
N ALA A 21 1.38 -4.71 -1.44
CA ALA A 21 2.30 -5.74 -1.04
C ALA A 21 2.09 -6.14 0.42
N HIS A 22 2.78 -7.18 0.86
CA HIS A 22 2.76 -7.62 2.25
C HIS A 22 3.20 -6.49 3.19
N GLY A 23 2.54 -6.37 4.33
CA GLY A 23 2.82 -5.34 5.31
C GLY A 23 2.05 -4.03 5.11
N GLY A 24 1.14 -3.97 4.12
CA GLY A 24 0.30 -2.81 3.89
C GLY A 24 0.95 -1.70 3.08
N VAL A 25 2.15 -1.93 2.56
CA VAL A 25 2.82 -1.01 1.64
C VAL A 25 2.31 -1.21 0.23
N CYS A 26 2.12 -0.12 -0.50
CA CYS A 26 1.64 -0.19 -1.88
C CYS A 26 2.79 -0.29 -2.88
N VAL A 27 2.46 -0.66 -4.11
CA VAL A 27 3.41 -0.87 -5.19
C VAL A 27 3.12 0.09 -6.34
N ALA A 28 4.18 0.71 -6.84
CA ALA A 28 4.15 1.54 -8.04
C ALA A 28 5.39 1.24 -8.89
N ARG A 29 5.39 1.74 -10.11
CA ARG A 29 6.56 1.64 -10.97
C ARG A 29 7.01 3.04 -11.39
N HIS A 30 8.30 3.24 -11.35
CA HIS A 30 8.93 4.47 -11.80
C HIS A 30 10.08 4.12 -12.74
N GLU A 31 9.90 4.42 -14.03
CA GLU A 31 10.90 4.14 -15.07
C GLU A 31 11.39 2.67 -15.04
N GLY A 32 10.45 1.74 -14.94
CA GLY A 32 10.74 0.31 -14.91
C GLY A 32 11.19 -0.24 -13.55
N ARG A 33 11.41 0.63 -12.58
CA ARG A 33 11.80 0.22 -11.22
C ARG A 33 10.56 0.06 -10.35
N VAL A 34 10.57 -0.95 -9.49
CA VAL A 34 9.53 -1.15 -8.48
C VAL A 34 9.77 -0.18 -7.33
N VAL A 35 8.74 0.56 -6.94
CA VAL A 35 8.76 1.46 -5.78
C VAL A 35 7.70 1.02 -4.79
N PHE A 36 8.10 0.75 -3.56
CA PHE A 36 7.18 0.46 -2.46
C PHE A 36 6.82 1.78 -1.78
N VAL A 37 5.54 2.13 -1.78
CA VAL A 37 5.04 3.44 -1.34
C VAL A 37 4.12 3.27 -0.14
N SER A 38 4.40 4.00 0.93
CA SER A 38 3.55 4.05 2.12
C SER A 38 2.50 5.16 2.01
N ASP A 39 1.45 5.05 2.81
CA ASP A 39 0.41 6.08 2.99
C ASP A 39 -0.36 6.41 1.70
N THR A 40 -0.61 5.41 0.88
CA THR A 40 -1.37 5.54 -0.36
C THR A 40 -2.34 4.37 -0.52
N ILE A 41 -3.12 4.39 -1.58
CA ILE A 41 -4.12 3.36 -1.91
C ILE A 41 -3.94 2.98 -3.38
N PRO A 42 -4.04 1.68 -3.76
CA PRO A 42 -4.00 1.30 -5.17
C PRO A 42 -5.03 2.08 -5.98
N GLY A 43 -4.61 2.61 -7.12
CA GLY A 43 -5.40 3.47 -7.98
C GLY A 43 -5.14 4.95 -7.80
N GLU A 44 -4.42 5.36 -6.77
CA GLU A 44 -4.06 6.75 -6.55
C GLU A 44 -2.86 7.18 -7.40
N ARG A 45 -2.80 8.48 -7.70
CA ARG A 45 -1.60 9.14 -8.17
C ARG A 45 -1.07 10.02 -7.05
N VAL A 46 0.18 9.84 -6.69
CA VAL A 46 0.78 10.52 -5.55
C VAL A 46 2.14 11.10 -5.89
N ARG A 47 2.53 12.12 -5.13
CA ARG A 47 3.92 12.58 -5.06
C ARG A 47 4.53 11.97 -3.80
N ALA A 48 5.67 11.32 -3.95
CA ALA A 48 6.32 10.62 -2.86
C ALA A 48 7.78 11.02 -2.75
N ARG A 49 8.30 10.98 -1.52
CA ARG A 49 9.72 11.20 -1.24
C ARG A 49 10.41 9.86 -1.10
N VAL A 50 11.50 9.66 -1.84
CA VAL A 50 12.30 8.44 -1.75
C VAL A 50 12.98 8.38 -0.38
N THR A 51 12.72 7.32 0.36
CA THR A 51 13.30 7.08 1.70
C THR A 51 14.40 6.03 1.68
N GLU A 52 14.39 5.16 0.67
CA GLU A 52 15.40 4.13 0.50
C GLU A 52 15.56 3.85 -1.00
N ALA A 53 16.80 3.80 -1.46
CA ALA A 53 17.11 3.51 -2.86
C ALA A 53 18.24 2.48 -2.90
N ARG A 54 17.89 1.22 -2.71
CA ARG A 54 18.84 0.11 -2.78
C ARG A 54 18.81 -0.52 -4.15
N LYS A 55 19.97 -0.57 -4.81
CA LYS A 55 20.17 -1.23 -6.10
C LYS A 55 19.24 -0.69 -7.20
N LYS A 56 19.42 -1.16 -8.41
CA LYS A 56 18.62 -0.75 -9.57
C LYS A 56 17.23 -1.39 -9.60
N SER A 57 16.94 -2.33 -8.71
CA SER A 57 15.72 -3.15 -8.78
C SER A 57 14.53 -2.56 -8.04
N PHE A 58 14.74 -1.91 -6.90
CA PHE A 58 13.63 -1.34 -6.14
C PHE A 58 14.03 -0.11 -5.31
N ALA A 59 13.03 0.65 -4.92
CA ALA A 59 13.17 1.77 -3.99
C ALA A 59 11.97 1.79 -3.05
N ARG A 60 12.10 2.51 -1.95
CA ARG A 60 10.99 2.81 -1.03
C ARG A 60 10.75 4.30 -1.01
N ALA A 61 9.48 4.67 -0.90
CA ALA A 61 9.06 6.07 -0.83
C ALA A 61 7.87 6.23 0.11
N ALA A 62 7.71 7.44 0.63
CA ALA A 62 6.56 7.79 1.46
C ALA A 62 5.75 8.88 0.76
N THR A 63 4.44 8.75 0.74
CA THR A 63 3.55 9.73 0.14
C THR A 63 3.66 11.06 0.86
N ILE A 64 3.90 12.13 0.11
CA ILE A 64 3.92 13.51 0.60
C ILE A 64 2.62 14.23 0.23
N GLU A 65 2.10 13.95 -0.96
CA GLU A 65 0.91 14.61 -1.48
C GLU A 65 0.12 13.62 -2.33
N VAL A 66 -1.20 13.64 -2.20
CA VAL A 66 -2.10 12.86 -3.04
C VAL A 66 -2.58 13.75 -4.17
N ILE A 67 -2.20 13.42 -5.41
CA ILE A 67 -2.57 14.18 -6.61
C ILE A 67 -3.98 13.81 -7.05
N THR A 68 -4.24 12.51 -7.18
CA THR A 68 -5.57 11.98 -7.49
C THR A 68 -5.93 10.94 -6.44
N ALA A 69 -6.90 11.25 -5.61
CA ALA A 69 -7.31 10.39 -4.50
C ALA A 69 -8.24 9.27 -4.94
N SER A 70 -8.09 8.11 -4.31
CA SER A 70 -9.07 7.02 -4.40
C SER A 70 -10.37 7.42 -3.69
N GLU A 71 -11.50 6.89 -4.15
CA GLU A 71 -12.79 7.03 -3.48
C GLU A 71 -12.76 6.46 -2.05
N ASP A 72 -11.84 5.54 -1.80
CA ASP A 72 -11.70 4.87 -0.52
C ASP A 72 -10.80 5.62 0.47
N ARG A 73 -10.26 6.77 0.07
CA ARG A 73 -9.42 7.57 0.97
C ARG A 73 -10.28 8.35 1.95
N ARG A 74 -9.90 8.30 3.21
CA ARG A 74 -10.46 9.10 4.30
C ARG A 74 -9.32 9.80 5.05
N PRO A 75 -9.61 10.84 5.84
CA PRO A 75 -8.61 11.41 6.76
C PRO A 75 -8.05 10.31 7.66
N HIS A 76 -6.74 10.32 7.89
CA HIS A 76 -6.12 9.32 8.76
C HIS A 76 -6.73 9.41 10.15
N PHE A 77 -7.07 8.26 10.72
CA PHE A 77 -7.67 8.19 12.05
C PHE A 77 -6.74 8.74 13.15
N TRP A 78 -5.44 8.53 13.00
CA TRP A 78 -4.44 9.08 13.91
C TRP A 78 -3.78 10.30 13.30
N ALA A 79 -3.90 11.46 13.99
CA ALA A 79 -3.25 12.68 13.56
C ALA A 79 -1.73 12.54 13.50
N GLU A 80 -1.15 11.69 14.33
CA GLU A 80 0.29 11.43 14.41
C GLU A 80 0.83 10.64 13.21
N ALA A 81 -0.05 10.06 12.41
CA ALA A 81 0.33 9.26 11.25
C ALA A 81 -0.09 9.87 9.92
N THR A 82 -0.57 11.11 9.90
CA THR A 82 -1.05 11.76 8.68
C THR A 82 0.08 12.12 7.71
N ILE A 83 -0.27 12.26 6.44
CA ILE A 83 0.70 12.64 5.40
C ILE A 83 1.14 14.10 5.49
N GLU A 84 0.43 14.93 6.27
CA GLU A 84 0.84 16.31 6.54
C GLU A 84 2.08 16.39 7.41
N ARG A 85 2.42 15.33 8.10
CA ARG A 85 3.67 15.23 8.87
C ARG A 85 4.80 14.71 7.98
N ASP A 86 6.02 15.11 8.30
CA ASP A 86 7.19 14.52 7.63
C ASP A 86 7.19 13.00 7.84
N PRO A 87 7.57 12.21 6.82
CA PRO A 87 7.57 10.75 6.94
C PRO A 87 8.31 10.21 8.17
N GLU A 88 9.39 10.87 8.56
CA GLU A 88 10.18 10.47 9.74
C GLU A 88 9.45 10.67 11.06
N ASP A 89 8.48 11.59 11.08
CA ASP A 89 7.72 11.95 12.27
C ASP A 89 6.36 11.27 12.36
N ARG A 90 6.03 10.41 11.40
CA ARG A 90 4.75 9.70 11.38
C ARG A 90 4.77 8.49 12.30
N ALA A 91 3.69 8.30 13.06
CA ALA A 91 3.53 7.10 13.88
C ALA A 91 3.34 5.87 12.99
N GLY A 92 3.99 4.77 13.33
CA GLY A 92 3.76 3.48 12.71
C GLY A 92 2.62 2.70 13.38
N GLY A 93 2.28 1.55 12.82
CA GLY A 93 1.28 0.64 13.40
C GLY A 93 -0.16 0.88 12.98
N ALA A 94 -0.41 1.83 12.09
CA ALA A 94 -1.74 2.11 11.57
C ALA A 94 -1.68 2.38 10.06
N GLU A 95 -1.11 1.44 9.32
CA GLU A 95 -0.81 1.58 7.90
C GLU A 95 -2.06 1.75 7.02
N PHE A 96 -3.22 1.35 7.49
CA PHE A 96 -4.49 1.47 6.77
C PHE A 96 -5.42 2.54 7.33
N GLY A 97 -4.97 3.37 8.26
CA GLY A 97 -5.81 4.39 8.90
C GLY A 97 -6.41 5.43 7.94
N HIS A 98 -5.82 5.60 6.78
CA HIS A 98 -6.29 6.51 5.72
C HIS A 98 -7.25 5.86 4.72
N ILE A 99 -7.62 4.60 4.92
CA ILE A 99 -8.40 3.79 3.98
C ILE A 99 -9.75 3.44 4.58
N ALA A 100 -10.84 3.56 3.81
CA ALA A 100 -12.16 3.14 4.22
C ALA A 100 -12.17 1.65 4.59
N LEU A 101 -12.89 1.28 5.65
CA LEU A 101 -12.88 -0.08 6.22
C LEU A 101 -13.16 -1.18 5.20
N LYS A 102 -14.14 -0.97 4.34
CA LYS A 102 -14.49 -1.95 3.30
C LYS A 102 -13.29 -2.23 2.38
N ARG A 103 -12.55 -1.18 2.01
CA ARG A 103 -11.37 -1.32 1.15
C ARG A 103 -10.21 -1.96 1.90
N GLN A 104 -10.04 -1.68 3.17
CA GLN A 104 -9.05 -2.36 4.01
C GLN A 104 -9.21 -3.88 3.95
N ARG A 105 -10.45 -4.35 4.09
CA ARG A 105 -10.75 -5.79 4.04
C ARG A 105 -10.43 -6.40 2.69
N SER A 106 -10.78 -5.72 1.59
CA SER A 106 -10.46 -6.22 0.25
C SER A 106 -8.96 -6.24 -0.01
N LEU A 107 -8.21 -5.25 0.46
CA LEU A 107 -6.76 -5.22 0.33
C LEU A 107 -6.07 -6.32 1.14
N LYS A 108 -6.56 -6.59 2.35
CA LYS A 108 -6.07 -7.70 3.18
C LYS A 108 -6.30 -9.05 2.49
N ALA A 109 -7.44 -9.22 1.85
CA ALA A 109 -7.74 -10.42 1.07
C ALA A 109 -6.78 -10.57 -0.12
N GLU A 110 -6.51 -9.49 -0.84
CA GLU A 110 -5.56 -9.50 -1.96
C GLU A 110 -4.16 -9.94 -1.52
N VAL A 111 -3.68 -9.38 -0.41
CA VAL A 111 -2.36 -9.73 0.15
C VAL A 111 -2.31 -11.19 0.55
N LEU A 112 -3.36 -11.69 1.20
CA LEU A 112 -3.42 -13.08 1.64
C LEU A 112 -3.46 -14.04 0.45
N GLU A 113 -4.27 -13.75 -0.56
CA GLU A 113 -4.31 -14.55 -1.79
C GLU A 113 -2.94 -14.60 -2.47
N ASP A 114 -2.30 -13.46 -2.61
CA ASP A 114 -0.97 -13.38 -3.23
C ASP A 114 0.06 -14.20 -2.44
N SER A 115 0.02 -14.14 -1.13
CA SER A 115 0.91 -14.91 -0.26
C SER A 115 0.66 -16.42 -0.39
N LEU A 116 -0.59 -16.84 -0.48
CA LEU A 116 -0.93 -18.26 -0.66
C LEU A 116 -0.47 -18.79 -2.00
N ARG A 117 -0.56 -17.99 -3.06
CA ARG A 117 -0.05 -18.37 -4.38
C ARG A 117 1.46 -18.48 -4.40
N ARG A 118 2.17 -17.48 -3.87
CA ARG A 118 3.64 -17.41 -3.90
C ARG A 118 4.32 -18.41 -2.97
N PHE A 119 3.85 -18.51 -1.73
CA PHE A 119 4.51 -19.30 -0.70
C PHE A 119 3.86 -20.66 -0.49
N GLY A 120 2.54 -20.75 -0.71
CA GLY A 120 1.79 -22.00 -0.59
C GLY A 120 1.75 -22.83 -1.87
N GLY A 121 2.19 -22.27 -2.99
CA GLY A 121 2.14 -22.96 -4.29
C GLY A 121 0.72 -23.25 -4.78
N LEU A 122 -0.27 -22.50 -4.30
CA LEU A 122 -1.68 -22.73 -4.64
C LEU A 122 -2.07 -21.93 -5.88
N ASP A 123 -2.80 -22.54 -6.79
CA ASP A 123 -3.40 -21.86 -7.93
C ASP A 123 -4.83 -21.39 -7.59
N ASP A 124 -5.49 -20.73 -8.54
CA ASP A 124 -6.84 -20.19 -8.34
C ASP A 124 -7.87 -21.30 -8.04
N ALA A 125 -7.73 -22.46 -8.66
CA ALA A 125 -8.61 -23.60 -8.40
C ALA A 125 -8.41 -24.16 -7.00
N ASP A 126 -7.18 -24.23 -6.53
CA ASP A 126 -6.88 -24.67 -5.16
C ASP A 126 -7.45 -23.71 -4.13
N LEU A 127 -7.29 -22.41 -4.34
CA LEU A 127 -7.82 -21.37 -3.46
C LEU A 127 -9.36 -21.44 -3.39
N ALA A 128 -10.01 -21.56 -4.55
CA ALA A 128 -11.46 -21.66 -4.61
C ALA A 128 -11.98 -22.88 -3.84
N ARG A 129 -11.29 -24.01 -3.90
CA ARG A 129 -11.66 -25.21 -3.16
C ARG A 129 -11.47 -25.07 -1.67
N LEU A 130 -10.37 -24.46 -1.24
CA LEU A 130 -10.05 -24.30 0.18
C LEU A 130 -11.02 -23.36 0.90
N VAL A 131 -11.44 -22.29 0.24
CA VAL A 131 -12.29 -21.27 0.87
C VAL A 131 -13.75 -21.33 0.44
N GLY A 132 -14.11 -22.32 -0.39
CA GLY A 132 -15.47 -22.48 -0.87
C GLY A 132 -15.93 -21.39 -1.83
N GLY A 133 -14.99 -20.77 -2.56
CA GLY A 133 -15.28 -19.68 -3.50
C GLY A 133 -14.19 -18.64 -3.48
N LYS A 134 -14.55 -17.37 -3.34
CA LYS A 134 -13.61 -16.26 -3.26
C LYS A 134 -13.18 -16.03 -1.81
N LEU A 135 -11.87 -15.82 -1.60
CA LEU A 135 -11.35 -15.47 -0.29
C LEU A 135 -11.92 -14.12 0.16
N ARG A 136 -12.39 -14.05 1.39
CA ARG A 136 -12.95 -12.83 1.99
C ARG A 136 -12.34 -12.58 3.35
N VAL A 137 -12.14 -11.31 3.65
CA VAL A 137 -11.84 -10.83 5.00
C VAL A 137 -13.11 -10.19 5.54
N GLU A 138 -13.64 -10.75 6.61
CA GLU A 138 -14.89 -10.31 7.23
C GLU A 138 -14.59 -9.39 8.42
N SER A 139 -15.55 -8.52 8.74
CA SER A 139 -15.44 -7.69 9.92
C SER A 139 -15.62 -8.52 11.19
N ALA A 140 -14.77 -8.28 12.18
CA ALA A 140 -14.99 -8.79 13.52
C ALA A 140 -16.01 -7.90 14.27
N PRO A 141 -16.67 -8.42 15.31
CA PRO A 141 -17.51 -7.58 16.15
C PRO A 141 -16.73 -6.38 16.69
N GLY A 142 -17.25 -5.17 16.49
CA GLY A 142 -16.61 -3.94 16.94
C GLY A 142 -15.65 -3.27 15.97
N ASP A 143 -15.33 -3.90 14.84
CA ASP A 143 -14.42 -3.30 13.83
C ASP A 143 -14.85 -1.90 13.38
N ASP A 144 -16.14 -1.73 13.14
CA ASP A 144 -16.65 -0.45 12.66
C ASP A 144 -16.54 0.65 13.72
N GLN A 145 -16.53 0.27 15.01
CA GLN A 145 -16.32 1.18 16.13
C GLN A 145 -14.84 1.49 16.33
N ALA A 146 -13.96 0.55 16.01
CA ALA A 146 -12.52 0.69 16.14
C ALA A 146 -11.87 1.37 14.92
N ASN A 147 -12.65 1.76 13.91
CA ASN A 147 -12.18 2.40 12.67
C ASN A 147 -11.06 1.63 11.94
N GLY A 148 -11.04 0.33 12.10
CA GLY A 148 -10.08 -0.52 11.39
C GLY A 148 -8.66 -0.45 11.93
N LEU A 149 -8.48 -0.11 13.20
CA LEU A 149 -7.18 -0.12 13.88
C LEU A 149 -6.86 -1.48 14.50
N GLY A 150 -7.35 -2.52 13.93
CA GLY A 150 -7.12 -3.86 14.45
C GLY A 150 -6.14 -4.68 13.64
#